data_cfc4eb2856ee781b06cb6501e22e4792
#
_entry.id   cfc4eb2856ee781b06cb6501e22e4792
#
_cell.length_a   1.000
_cell.length_b   1.000
_cell.length_c   1.000
_cell.angle_alpha   90.00
_cell.angle_beta   90.00
_cell.angle_gamma   90.00
#
_symmetry.space_group_name_H-M   'P 1'
#
loop_
_entity.id
_entity.type
_entity.pdbx_description
1 polymer ?
#
loop_
_entity_poly.entity_id
_entity_poly.type
_entity_poly.pdbx_seq_one_letter_code
_entity_poly.pdbx_strand_id
1 'polypeptide(L)'
;MTHKFAFNTIVPWNDFLSQYSKVKNALHGKKLRIILDDDPGFYYVGRCYVSNFTNEKNIGTISVECECEPYKCKLAKTVVTKAVAGTEVITLTNSRKRAVPEITITADTSLNIVYQTYNVWDLGSGSYTLPDLELLEGANEVTVTGTGTISFAWQEGAL
;
A
#
# COMPACT_ATOMS: atom_id res chain seq x y z
N MET A 1 3.12 1.77 16.79
CA MET A 1 4.60 1.87 16.62
C MET A 1 4.84 2.60 15.32
N THR A 2 5.64 3.64 15.27
CA THR A 2 5.95 4.38 14.04
C THR A 2 7.40 4.09 13.67
N HIS A 3 7.67 3.89 12.39
CA HIS A 3 9.05 3.77 11.91
C HIS A 3 9.62 5.16 11.65
N LYS A 4 10.87 5.38 12.05
CA LYS A 4 11.60 6.62 11.76
C LYS A 4 12.84 6.30 10.95
N PHE A 5 13.00 6.98 9.84
CA PHE A 5 14.17 6.88 9.00
C PHE A 5 14.88 8.24 8.95
N ALA A 6 16.19 8.22 8.94
CA ALA A 6 17.01 9.39 8.70
C ALA A 6 17.93 9.12 7.50
N PHE A 7 17.91 10.02 6.55
CA PHE A 7 18.75 9.98 5.35
C PHE A 7 19.63 11.20 5.31
N ASN A 8 20.88 10.99 4.90
CA ASN A 8 21.82 12.08 4.68
C ASN A 8 22.22 12.11 3.21
N THR A 9 22.18 13.29 2.60
CA THR A 9 22.76 13.51 1.28
C THR A 9 23.95 14.45 1.36
N ILE A 10 25.00 14.14 0.62
CA ILE A 10 26.24 14.91 0.57
C ILE A 10 26.21 15.76 -0.70
N VAL A 11 26.48 17.04 -0.58
CA VAL A 11 26.48 18.02 -1.68
C VAL A 11 27.73 18.87 -1.67
N PRO A 12 28.31 19.22 -2.84
CA PRO A 12 29.40 20.19 -2.91
C PRO A 12 28.96 21.54 -2.32
N TRP A 13 29.88 22.19 -1.58
CA TRP A 13 29.56 23.41 -0.84
C TRP A 13 29.19 24.60 -1.73
N ASN A 14 29.80 24.77 -2.88
CA ASN A 14 29.53 25.87 -3.81
C ASN A 14 28.07 25.89 -4.33
N ASP A 15 27.41 24.71 -4.38
CA ASP A 15 25.99 24.59 -4.80
C ASP A 15 25.05 24.31 -3.63
N PHE A 16 25.54 24.30 -2.39
CA PHE A 16 24.82 23.81 -1.22
C PHE A 16 23.45 24.46 -1.02
N LEU A 17 23.37 25.79 -1.00
CA LEU A 17 22.13 26.52 -0.77
C LEU A 17 21.08 26.23 -1.85
N SER A 18 21.52 26.12 -3.10
CA SER A 18 20.62 25.75 -4.20
C SER A 18 20.09 24.33 -4.05
N GLN A 19 20.96 23.37 -3.74
CA GLN A 19 20.58 21.98 -3.54
C GLN A 19 19.73 21.79 -2.28
N TYR A 20 20.08 22.45 -1.18
CA TYR A 20 19.28 22.46 0.04
C TYR A 20 17.85 22.94 -0.22
N SER A 21 17.71 24.05 -0.95
CA SER A 21 16.39 24.59 -1.32
C SER A 21 15.59 23.61 -2.20
N LYS A 22 16.24 22.94 -3.15
CA LYS A 22 15.60 21.91 -3.99
C LYS A 22 15.12 20.73 -3.15
N VAL A 23 15.98 20.18 -2.30
CA VAL A 23 15.64 19.05 -1.42
C VAL A 23 14.51 19.44 -0.46
N LYS A 24 14.60 20.63 0.15
CA LYS A 24 13.58 21.12 1.05
C LYS A 24 12.22 21.29 0.35
N ASN A 25 12.18 21.91 -0.83
CA ASN A 25 10.95 22.07 -1.61
C ASN A 25 10.37 20.74 -2.11
N ALA A 26 11.22 19.77 -2.40
CA ALA A 26 10.80 18.45 -2.86
C ALA A 26 10.21 17.58 -1.75
N LEU A 27 10.78 17.60 -0.53
CA LEU A 27 10.49 16.61 0.51
C LEU A 27 9.82 17.18 1.75
N HIS A 28 10.18 18.41 2.19
CA HIS A 28 9.77 18.93 3.48
C HIS A 28 8.25 19.06 3.62
N GLY A 29 7.72 18.42 4.66
CA GLY A 29 6.28 18.45 4.99
C GLY A 29 5.40 17.56 4.12
N LYS A 30 5.95 16.88 3.11
CA LYS A 30 5.16 16.02 2.21
C LYS A 30 5.01 14.61 2.74
N LYS A 31 3.84 14.01 2.49
CA LYS A 31 3.59 12.59 2.70
C LYS A 31 4.01 11.84 1.45
N LEU A 32 4.99 10.95 1.58
CA LEU A 32 5.64 10.26 0.48
C LEU A 32 5.66 8.74 0.69
N ARG A 33 5.86 8.00 -0.39
CA ARG A 33 6.24 6.59 -0.34
C ARG A 33 7.76 6.49 -0.30
N ILE A 34 8.27 5.73 0.65
CA ILE A 34 9.70 5.55 0.89
C ILE A 34 10.02 4.09 0.64
N ILE A 35 10.87 3.83 -0.33
CA ILE A 35 11.37 2.51 -0.67
C ILE A 35 12.82 2.46 -0.23
N LEU A 36 13.19 1.42 0.52
CA LEU A 36 14.58 1.19 0.93
C LEU A 36 15.24 0.25 -0.07
N ASP A 37 16.48 0.54 -0.42
CA ASP A 37 17.23 -0.30 -1.37
C ASP A 37 17.44 -1.72 -0.84
N ASP A 38 17.50 -1.88 0.49
CA ASP A 38 17.62 -3.18 1.16
C ASP A 38 16.30 -3.98 1.19
N ASP A 39 15.16 -3.33 0.91
CA ASP A 39 13.83 -3.97 0.90
C ASP A 39 12.96 -3.44 -0.27
N PRO A 40 13.38 -3.65 -1.52
CA PRO A 40 12.76 -3.02 -2.69
C PRO A 40 11.35 -3.54 -3.02
N GLY A 41 10.92 -4.63 -2.37
CA GLY A 41 9.56 -5.19 -2.51
C GLY A 41 8.49 -4.46 -1.71
N PHE A 42 8.89 -3.52 -0.84
CA PHE A 42 8.01 -2.81 0.07
C PHE A 42 8.22 -1.30 0.03
N TYR A 43 7.23 -0.57 0.48
CA TYR A 43 7.33 0.86 0.73
C TYR A 43 6.70 1.23 2.08
N TYR A 44 7.25 2.25 2.70
CA TYR A 44 6.66 2.92 3.86
C TYR A 44 5.92 4.18 3.39
N VAL A 45 4.86 4.54 4.08
CA VAL A 45 4.16 5.81 3.87
C VAL A 45 4.49 6.71 5.06
N GLY A 46 5.12 7.83 4.78
CA GLY A 46 5.58 8.72 5.84
C GLY A 46 5.64 10.18 5.43
N ARG A 47 5.70 11.04 6.44
CA ARG A 47 5.93 12.47 6.26
C ARG A 47 7.42 12.76 6.47
N CYS A 48 8.02 13.41 5.48
CA CYS A 48 9.45 13.74 5.50
C CYS A 48 9.67 15.19 5.93
N TYR A 49 10.73 15.40 6.70
CA TYR A 49 11.17 16.71 7.18
C TYR A 49 12.66 16.85 6.92
N VAL A 50 13.04 17.96 6.29
CA VAL A 50 14.45 18.35 6.23
C VAL A 50 14.76 18.98 7.59
N SER A 51 15.54 18.26 8.41
CA SER A 51 15.74 18.59 9.84
C SER A 51 16.97 19.45 10.10
N ASN A 52 18.09 19.13 9.44
CA ASN A 52 19.34 19.82 9.71
C ASN A 52 20.25 19.82 8.49
N PHE A 53 21.28 20.65 8.53
CA PHE A 53 22.43 20.58 7.65
C PHE A 53 23.71 20.82 8.43
N THR A 54 24.77 20.16 7.99
CA THR A 54 26.12 20.41 8.51
C THR A 54 27.03 20.83 7.37
N ASN A 55 28.02 21.62 7.70
CA ASN A 55 29.05 22.06 6.76
C ASN A 55 30.43 21.61 7.26
N GLU A 56 31.12 20.84 6.45
CA GLU A 56 32.50 20.46 6.68
C GLU A 56 33.37 20.88 5.50
N LYS A 57 34.02 22.07 5.63
CA LYS A 57 34.87 22.66 4.60
C LYS A 57 34.20 22.78 3.22
N ASN A 58 34.38 21.75 2.36
CA ASN A 58 33.90 21.78 0.98
C ASN A 58 32.66 20.90 0.75
N ILE A 59 32.12 20.31 1.81
CA ILE A 59 30.98 19.36 1.75
C ILE A 59 29.87 19.82 2.69
N GLY A 60 28.67 19.87 2.18
CA GLY A 60 27.46 20.05 2.97
C GLY A 60 26.67 18.74 3.08
N THR A 61 26.18 18.42 4.27
CA THR A 61 25.28 17.30 4.49
C THR A 61 23.87 17.81 4.80
N ILE A 62 22.88 17.29 4.10
CA ILE A 62 21.46 17.59 4.34
C ILE A 62 20.83 16.36 4.98
N SER A 63 20.23 16.53 6.15
CA SER A 63 19.54 15.46 6.88
C SER A 63 18.04 15.54 6.64
N VAL A 64 17.45 14.41 6.28
CA VAL A 64 16.01 14.25 6.07
C VAL A 64 15.50 13.18 7.01
N GLU A 65 14.54 13.51 7.85
CA GLU A 65 13.86 12.59 8.75
C GLU A 65 12.47 12.28 8.20
N CYS A 66 12.06 11.03 8.26
CA CYS A 66 10.75 10.57 7.80
C CYS A 66 10.04 9.82 8.92
N GLU A 67 8.87 10.31 9.31
CA GLU A 67 7.99 9.62 10.25
C GLU A 67 6.94 8.83 9.48
N CYS A 68 7.02 7.49 9.58
CA CYS A 68 6.24 6.57 8.77
C CYS A 68 5.13 5.89 9.56
N GLU A 69 4.08 5.49 8.85
CA GLU A 69 3.02 4.63 9.36
C GLU A 69 3.62 3.29 9.85
N PRO A 70 2.92 2.57 10.76
CA PRO A 70 3.48 1.37 11.39
C PRO A 70 3.67 0.18 10.45
N TYR A 71 3.00 0.17 9.31
CA TYR A 71 3.09 -0.93 8.36
C TYR A 71 3.86 -0.52 7.11
N LYS A 72 4.79 -1.37 6.67
CA LYS A 72 5.30 -1.37 5.30
C LYS A 72 4.29 -2.10 4.39
N CYS A 73 4.07 -1.58 3.21
CA CYS A 73 3.14 -2.13 2.23
C CYS A 73 3.92 -2.79 1.08
N LYS A 74 3.46 -3.93 0.57
CA LYS A 74 4.03 -4.53 -0.64
C LYS A 74 3.96 -3.52 -1.79
N LEU A 75 4.96 -3.50 -2.66
CA LEU A 75 4.96 -2.59 -3.81
C LEU A 75 3.84 -2.95 -4.80
N ALA A 76 3.63 -4.22 -5.05
CA ALA A 76 2.55 -4.74 -5.88
C ALA A 76 1.33 -5.13 -5.03
N LYS A 77 0.12 -4.90 -5.54
CA LYS A 77 -1.10 -5.46 -4.96
C LYS A 77 -1.09 -6.99 -5.09
N THR A 78 -1.61 -7.68 -4.10
CA THR A 78 -1.94 -9.09 -4.20
C THR A 78 -3.26 -9.23 -4.95
N VAL A 79 -3.30 -10.11 -5.94
CA VAL A 79 -4.47 -10.33 -6.81
C VAL A 79 -4.82 -11.80 -6.83
N VAL A 80 -6.09 -12.12 -6.58
CA VAL A 80 -6.66 -13.46 -6.72
C VAL A 80 -7.82 -13.40 -7.69
N THR A 81 -7.72 -14.12 -8.79
CA THR A 81 -8.77 -14.20 -9.82
C THR A 81 -9.31 -15.62 -9.92
N LYS A 82 -10.62 -15.77 -9.95
CA LYS A 82 -11.32 -17.06 -10.07
C LYS A 82 -12.47 -16.98 -11.06
N ALA A 83 -12.60 -18.02 -11.89
CA ALA A 83 -13.82 -18.32 -12.61
C ALA A 83 -14.79 -19.02 -11.65
N VAL A 84 -16.02 -18.56 -11.60
CA VAL A 84 -17.11 -19.10 -10.76
C VAL A 84 -18.15 -19.71 -11.67
N ALA A 85 -18.59 -20.94 -11.33
CA ALA A 85 -19.67 -21.65 -12.00
C ALA A 85 -20.50 -22.39 -10.92
N GLY A 86 -21.53 -21.73 -10.44
CA GLY A 86 -22.31 -22.18 -9.28
C GLY A 86 -21.84 -21.52 -7.98
N THR A 87 -21.52 -22.29 -6.96
CA THR A 87 -21.04 -21.78 -5.67
C THR A 87 -19.60 -22.20 -5.44
N GLU A 88 -18.73 -21.23 -5.21
CA GLU A 88 -17.29 -21.42 -4.98
C GLU A 88 -16.86 -20.73 -3.69
N VAL A 89 -15.99 -21.38 -2.92
CA VAL A 89 -15.32 -20.79 -1.75
C VAL A 89 -13.92 -20.37 -2.18
N ILE A 90 -13.62 -19.08 -2.07
CA ILE A 90 -12.34 -18.49 -2.47
C ILE A 90 -11.60 -18.09 -1.20
N THR A 91 -10.40 -18.65 -1.00
CA THR A 91 -9.53 -18.29 0.13
C THR A 91 -8.62 -17.13 -0.25
N LEU A 92 -8.76 -16.01 0.45
CA LEU A 92 -7.91 -14.82 0.32
C LEU A 92 -6.96 -14.77 1.51
N THR A 93 -5.66 -15.01 1.28
CA THR A 93 -4.66 -14.95 2.36
C THR A 93 -4.07 -13.56 2.43
N ASN A 94 -4.26 -12.89 3.56
CA ASN A 94 -3.76 -11.55 3.82
C ASN A 94 -2.68 -11.54 4.90
N SER A 95 -1.72 -10.63 4.75
CA SER A 95 -0.72 -10.39 5.79
C SER A 95 -1.33 -9.57 6.95
N ARG A 96 -0.49 -9.06 7.85
CA ARG A 96 -0.89 -8.49 9.13
C ARG A 96 -1.79 -7.26 9.05
N LYS A 97 -1.58 -6.39 8.07
CA LYS A 97 -2.38 -5.18 7.91
C LYS A 97 -3.75 -5.53 7.33
N ARG A 98 -4.83 -5.20 8.04
CA ARG A 98 -6.19 -5.33 7.50
C ARG A 98 -6.32 -4.58 6.18
N ALA A 99 -7.06 -5.14 5.24
CA ALA A 99 -7.23 -4.58 3.92
C ALA A 99 -8.64 -4.82 3.38
N VAL A 100 -9.21 -3.82 2.75
CA VAL A 100 -10.45 -3.96 1.97
C VAL A 100 -10.05 -4.17 0.51
N PRO A 101 -10.41 -5.31 -0.12
CA PRO A 101 -10.07 -5.57 -1.50
C PRO A 101 -10.90 -4.73 -2.47
N GLU A 102 -10.30 -4.34 -3.55
CA GLU A 102 -11.00 -3.92 -4.77
C GLU A 102 -11.45 -5.18 -5.51
N ILE A 103 -12.74 -5.27 -5.82
CA ILE A 103 -13.37 -6.43 -6.46
C ILE A 103 -13.70 -6.04 -7.88
N THR A 104 -13.24 -6.83 -8.85
CA THR A 104 -13.63 -6.67 -10.26
C THR A 104 -14.41 -7.90 -10.70
N ILE A 105 -15.60 -7.69 -11.24
CA ILE A 105 -16.49 -8.73 -11.72
C ILE A 105 -16.64 -8.60 -13.24
N THR A 106 -16.52 -9.74 -13.93
CA THR A 106 -16.86 -9.90 -15.35
C THR A 106 -17.81 -11.10 -15.45
N ALA A 107 -19.09 -10.80 -15.63
CA ALA A 107 -20.14 -11.83 -15.66
C ALA A 107 -21.27 -11.39 -16.59
N ASP A 108 -21.94 -12.36 -17.22
CA ASP A 108 -23.14 -12.12 -18.01
C ASP A 108 -24.39 -11.96 -17.11
N THR A 109 -24.30 -12.49 -15.91
CA THR A 109 -25.31 -12.39 -14.85
C THR A 109 -24.66 -11.86 -13.58
N SER A 110 -25.49 -11.50 -12.58
CA SER A 110 -24.97 -11.04 -11.29
C SER A 110 -24.32 -12.15 -10.47
N LEU A 111 -23.37 -11.76 -9.61
CA LEU A 111 -22.77 -12.62 -8.59
C LEU A 111 -23.24 -12.19 -7.21
N ASN A 112 -23.32 -13.17 -6.31
CA ASN A 112 -23.59 -12.94 -4.89
C ASN A 112 -22.33 -13.24 -4.09
N ILE A 113 -22.01 -12.42 -3.10
CA ILE A 113 -20.82 -12.56 -2.26
C ILE A 113 -21.26 -12.69 -0.80
N VAL A 114 -20.71 -13.69 -0.11
CA VAL A 114 -20.88 -13.91 1.32
C VAL A 114 -19.53 -13.93 1.98
N TYR A 115 -19.31 -13.07 2.95
CA TYR A 115 -18.11 -13.03 3.78
C TYR A 115 -18.48 -12.90 5.24
N GLN A 116 -18.21 -13.92 6.03
CA GLN A 116 -18.66 -14.02 7.44
C GLN A 116 -20.18 -13.83 7.56
N THR A 117 -20.62 -12.74 8.18
CA THR A 117 -22.03 -12.36 8.33
C THR A 117 -22.50 -11.34 7.28
N TYR A 118 -21.56 -10.87 6.44
CA TYR A 118 -21.83 -9.86 5.41
C TYR A 118 -22.25 -10.52 4.10
N ASN A 119 -23.38 -10.12 3.57
CA ASN A 119 -23.94 -10.65 2.33
C ASN A 119 -24.23 -9.53 1.36
N VAL A 120 -23.78 -9.67 0.11
CA VAL A 120 -24.08 -8.76 -0.99
C VAL A 120 -24.64 -9.55 -2.15
N TRP A 121 -25.75 -9.08 -2.67
CA TRP A 121 -26.52 -9.75 -3.72
C TRP A 121 -26.52 -8.91 -5.00
N ASP A 122 -26.68 -9.58 -6.13
CA ASP A 122 -26.91 -8.98 -7.44
C ASP A 122 -25.81 -8.01 -7.93
N LEU A 123 -24.55 -8.34 -7.67
CA LEU A 123 -23.40 -7.61 -8.21
C LEU A 123 -23.19 -7.94 -9.69
N GLY A 124 -23.50 -7.01 -10.57
CA GLY A 124 -23.22 -7.14 -12.01
C GLY A 124 -21.75 -6.94 -12.34
N SER A 125 -21.42 -6.95 -13.65
CA SER A 125 -20.05 -6.61 -14.12
C SER A 125 -19.68 -5.19 -13.71
N GLY A 126 -18.45 -5.03 -13.17
CA GLY A 126 -17.95 -3.74 -12.69
C GLY A 126 -16.87 -3.87 -11.63
N SER A 127 -16.46 -2.73 -11.08
CA SER A 127 -15.50 -2.65 -9.97
C SER A 127 -16.19 -2.14 -8.72
N TYR A 128 -15.94 -2.81 -7.59
CA TYR A 128 -16.58 -2.55 -6.31
C TYR A 128 -15.54 -2.47 -5.19
N THR A 129 -15.82 -1.65 -4.20
CA THR A 129 -15.11 -1.65 -2.92
C THR A 129 -16.16 -1.80 -1.84
N LEU A 130 -16.12 -2.92 -1.13
CA LEU A 130 -17.10 -3.28 -0.09
C LEU A 130 -16.43 -3.12 1.28
N PRO A 131 -16.72 -2.04 2.03
CA PRO A 131 -16.02 -1.75 3.30
C PRO A 131 -16.14 -2.87 4.33
N ASP A 132 -17.29 -3.57 4.36
CA ASP A 132 -17.53 -4.66 5.32
C ASP A 132 -16.82 -5.97 4.94
N LEU A 133 -16.24 -6.08 3.74
CA LEU A 133 -15.35 -7.15 3.34
C LEU A 133 -13.91 -6.78 3.69
N GLU A 134 -13.63 -6.65 4.98
CA GLU A 134 -12.28 -6.35 5.49
C GLU A 134 -11.52 -7.65 5.73
N LEU A 135 -10.45 -7.89 4.97
CA LEU A 135 -9.57 -9.05 5.14
C LEU A 135 -8.74 -8.91 6.42
N LEU A 136 -8.85 -9.91 7.29
CA LEU A 136 -8.05 -10.05 8.49
C LEU A 136 -6.72 -10.73 8.19
N GLU A 137 -5.81 -10.76 9.15
CA GLU A 137 -4.56 -11.53 9.07
C GLU A 137 -4.85 -13.03 8.91
N GLY A 138 -4.20 -13.67 7.95
CA GLY A 138 -4.37 -15.10 7.66
C GLY A 138 -5.36 -15.36 6.53
N ALA A 139 -5.99 -16.53 6.57
CA ALA A 139 -6.93 -16.99 5.57
C ALA A 139 -8.33 -16.39 5.80
N ASN A 140 -8.91 -15.83 4.75
CA ASN A 140 -10.25 -15.27 4.70
C ASN A 140 -11.05 -16.00 3.63
N GLU A 141 -12.11 -16.68 4.02
CA GLU A 141 -12.97 -17.43 3.09
C GLU A 141 -14.12 -16.54 2.61
N VAL A 142 -14.22 -16.39 1.30
CA VAL A 142 -15.29 -15.65 0.63
C VAL A 142 -16.06 -16.64 -0.24
N THR A 143 -17.34 -16.79 0.03
CA THR A 143 -18.24 -17.62 -0.81
C THR A 143 -18.83 -16.74 -1.91
N VAL A 144 -18.65 -17.18 -3.15
CA VAL A 144 -19.19 -16.49 -4.33
C VAL A 144 -20.14 -17.43 -5.06
N THR A 145 -21.33 -16.95 -5.39
CA THR A 145 -22.36 -17.73 -6.11
C THR A 145 -22.76 -17.00 -7.37
N GLY A 146 -22.84 -17.76 -8.48
CA GLY A 146 -23.25 -17.29 -9.80
C GLY A 146 -22.36 -17.85 -10.91
N THR A 147 -22.32 -17.18 -12.06
CA THR A 147 -21.49 -17.58 -13.21
C THR A 147 -20.75 -16.38 -13.74
N GLY A 148 -19.41 -16.45 -13.77
CA GLY A 148 -18.56 -15.35 -14.23
C GLY A 148 -17.13 -15.44 -13.72
N THR A 149 -16.39 -14.36 -13.84
CA THR A 149 -15.03 -14.23 -13.30
C THR A 149 -15.01 -13.12 -12.26
N ILE A 150 -14.42 -13.41 -11.11
CA ILE A 150 -14.22 -12.44 -10.04
C ILE A 150 -12.74 -12.31 -9.72
N SER A 151 -12.29 -11.08 -9.49
CA SER A 151 -10.93 -10.75 -9.10
C SER A 151 -10.93 -9.88 -7.86
N PHE A 152 -10.13 -10.24 -6.87
CA PHE A 152 -9.89 -9.49 -5.65
C PHE A 152 -8.47 -8.94 -5.69
N ALA A 153 -8.30 -7.63 -5.49
CA ALA A 153 -7.00 -6.97 -5.46
C ALA A 153 -6.86 -6.12 -4.20
N TRP A 154 -5.83 -6.39 -3.38
CA TRP A 154 -5.61 -5.62 -2.15
C TRP A 154 -4.14 -5.34 -1.90
N GLN A 155 -3.90 -4.36 -1.02
CA GLN A 155 -2.57 -3.95 -0.62
C GLN A 155 -2.20 -4.61 0.71
N GLU A 156 -1.36 -5.63 0.66
CA GLU A 156 -0.84 -6.24 1.86
C GLU A 156 0.17 -5.35 2.58
N GLY A 157 0.20 -5.45 3.91
CA GLY A 157 1.18 -4.77 4.74
C GLY A 157 1.68 -5.64 5.88
N ALA A 158 2.98 -5.47 6.20
CA ALA A 158 3.68 -6.12 7.31
C ALA A 158 4.26 -5.07 8.28
N LEU A 159 4.63 -5.50 9.50
CA LEU A 159 5.39 -4.67 10.45
C LEU A 159 6.87 -4.69 10.13
#